data_1a803899df00e0b158831be308fe79ce
#
_entry.id   1a803899df00e0b158831be308fe79ce
#
_cell.length_a   1.000
_cell.length_b   1.000
_cell.length_c   1.000
_cell.angle_alpha   90.00
_cell.angle_beta   90.00
_cell.angle_gamma   90.00
#
_symmetry.space_group_name_H-M   'P 1'
#
loop_
_entity.id
_entity.type
_entity.pdbx_description
1 polymer ?
#
loop_
_entity_poly.entity_id
_entity_poly.type
_entity_poly.pdbx_seq_one_letter_code
_entity_poly.pdbx_strand_id
1 'polypeptide(L)'
;MKKKRILPDQYIVKQGDEGNTAFLILSGSLGVEIDGKKVGKMENGEIFGELSLILGENRKASIKAISPSEIIEINKTALEAILLSSNIELHKMIQQMSKELGKSSDQRLPITKKDLVELVKGAPDVIRALALQLHHRLSQRIFQWKK
;
A
#
# COMPACT_ATOMS: atom_id res chain seq x y z
N MET A 1 8.25 4.10 -13.35
CA MET A 1 6.88 3.67 -12.97
C MET A 1 6.03 3.57 -14.22
N LYS A 2 5.23 2.54 -14.28
CA LYS A 2 4.46 2.21 -15.48
C LYS A 2 2.97 2.45 -15.27
N LYS A 3 2.39 3.31 -16.13
CA LYS A 3 0.96 3.62 -16.10
C LYS A 3 0.18 2.55 -16.88
N LYS A 4 -0.90 2.05 -16.29
CA LYS A 4 -1.75 1.03 -16.92
C LYS A 4 -3.21 1.44 -16.86
N ARG A 5 -3.94 1.13 -17.93
CA ARG A 5 -5.40 1.23 -17.99
C ARG A 5 -6.00 -0.13 -17.76
N ILE A 6 -7.02 -0.20 -16.92
CA ILE A 6 -7.70 -1.44 -16.56
C ILE A 6 -9.18 -1.30 -16.90
N LEU A 7 -9.69 -2.24 -17.66
CA LEU A 7 -11.12 -2.28 -18.02
C LEU A 7 -11.93 -2.92 -16.89
N PRO A 8 -13.23 -2.62 -16.81
CA PRO A 8 -14.10 -3.26 -15.82
C PRO A 8 -13.99 -4.77 -15.88
N ASP A 9 -14.04 -5.40 -14.71
CA ASP A 9 -13.93 -6.84 -14.48
C ASP A 9 -12.57 -7.46 -14.76
N GLN A 10 -11.57 -6.69 -15.17
CA GLN A 10 -10.19 -7.19 -15.28
C GLN A 10 -9.53 -7.20 -13.90
N TYR A 11 -8.84 -8.29 -13.59
CA TYR A 11 -8.04 -8.42 -12.38
C TYR A 11 -6.67 -7.78 -12.58
N ILE A 12 -6.20 -7.07 -11.57
CA ILE A 12 -4.86 -6.49 -11.53
C ILE A 12 -3.91 -7.46 -10.83
N VAL A 13 -4.37 -8.00 -9.69
CA VAL A 13 -3.65 -9.01 -8.92
C VAL A 13 -4.65 -10.06 -8.45
N LYS A 14 -4.17 -11.29 -8.21
CA LYS A 14 -4.99 -12.39 -7.71
C LYS A 14 -4.45 -12.90 -6.39
N GLN A 15 -5.35 -13.19 -5.47
CA GLN A 15 -5.04 -13.72 -4.15
C GLN A 15 -4.17 -14.97 -4.27
N GLY A 16 -3.11 -15.04 -3.49
CA GLY A 16 -2.19 -16.18 -3.46
C GLY A 16 -1.03 -16.07 -4.43
N ASP A 17 -1.11 -15.22 -5.45
CA ASP A 17 -0.03 -15.07 -6.41
C ASP A 17 1.18 -14.39 -5.78
N GLU A 18 2.35 -14.72 -6.29
CA GLU A 18 3.57 -14.00 -5.94
C GLU A 18 3.52 -12.62 -6.57
N GLY A 19 4.12 -11.65 -5.90
CA GLY A 19 4.21 -10.29 -6.43
C GLY A 19 5.30 -9.50 -5.73
N ASN A 20 5.81 -8.50 -6.42
CA ASN A 20 6.88 -7.64 -5.91
C ASN A 20 6.66 -6.19 -6.31
N THR A 21 5.42 -5.81 -6.61
CA THR A 21 5.07 -4.46 -7.03
C THR A 21 3.91 -3.94 -6.18
N ALA A 22 3.81 -2.62 -6.10
CA ALA A 22 2.66 -1.93 -5.55
C ALA A 22 1.99 -1.13 -6.66
N PHE A 23 0.77 -0.68 -6.40
CA PHE A 23 -0.03 0.06 -7.39
C PHE A 23 -0.70 1.25 -6.72
N LEU A 24 -0.52 2.43 -7.31
CA LEU A 24 -1.24 3.64 -6.92
C LEU A 24 -2.42 3.84 -7.87
N ILE A 25 -3.59 4.08 -7.34
CA ILE A 25 -4.80 4.30 -8.12
C ILE A 25 -4.87 5.77 -8.50
N LEU A 26 -4.84 6.06 -9.80
CA LEU A 26 -4.95 7.43 -10.33
C LEU A 26 -6.40 7.83 -10.54
N SER A 27 -7.22 6.90 -11.02
CA SER A 27 -8.63 7.14 -11.28
C SER A 27 -9.39 5.83 -11.33
N GLY A 28 -10.69 5.89 -11.10
CA GLY A 28 -11.57 4.74 -11.18
C GLY A 28 -11.87 4.14 -9.82
N SER A 29 -12.37 2.92 -9.82
CA SER A 29 -12.83 2.22 -8.64
C SER A 29 -12.49 0.75 -8.75
N LEU A 30 -11.86 0.20 -7.71
CA LEU A 30 -11.41 -1.19 -7.68
C LEU A 30 -12.13 -1.96 -6.57
N GLY A 31 -12.46 -3.22 -6.85
CA GLY A 31 -13.04 -4.11 -5.86
C GLY A 31 -11.98 -5.03 -5.26
N VAL A 32 -12.07 -5.25 -3.96
CA VAL A 32 -11.19 -6.15 -3.21
C VAL A 32 -11.97 -7.43 -2.90
N GLU A 33 -11.38 -8.58 -3.26
CA GLU A 33 -11.97 -9.89 -3.01
C GLU A 33 -11.01 -10.76 -2.20
N ILE A 34 -11.54 -11.44 -1.19
CA ILE A 34 -10.80 -12.45 -0.42
C ILE A 34 -11.65 -13.71 -0.38
N ASP A 35 -11.06 -14.83 -0.77
CA ASP A 35 -11.74 -16.13 -0.83
C ASP A 35 -13.01 -16.08 -1.68
N GLY A 36 -12.94 -15.32 -2.78
CA GLY A 36 -14.06 -15.19 -3.72
C GLY A 36 -15.15 -14.23 -3.27
N LYS A 37 -15.01 -13.60 -2.11
CA LYS A 37 -16.02 -12.69 -1.57
C LYS A 37 -15.55 -11.25 -1.65
N LYS A 38 -16.43 -10.35 -2.07
CA LYS A 38 -16.13 -8.92 -2.08
C LYS A 38 -16.09 -8.41 -0.64
N VAL A 39 -14.93 -7.88 -0.24
CA VAL A 39 -14.71 -7.41 1.13
C VAL A 39 -14.46 -5.91 1.21
N GLY A 40 -14.26 -5.23 0.10
CA GLY A 40 -14.00 -3.80 0.13
C GLY A 40 -13.88 -3.19 -1.26
N LYS A 41 -13.58 -1.91 -1.25
CA LYS A 41 -13.48 -1.07 -2.42
C LYS A 41 -12.33 -0.09 -2.23
N MET A 42 -11.61 0.21 -3.30
CA MET A 42 -10.53 1.20 -3.29
C MET A 42 -10.74 2.22 -4.38
N GLU A 43 -10.29 3.44 -4.15
CA GLU A 43 -10.51 4.57 -5.04
C GLU A 43 -9.21 5.35 -5.29
N ASN A 44 -9.30 6.42 -6.08
CA ASN A 44 -8.14 7.22 -6.45
C ASN A 44 -7.38 7.73 -5.21
N GLY A 45 -6.07 7.79 -5.34
CA GLY A 45 -5.18 8.21 -4.26
C GLY A 45 -4.76 7.10 -3.30
N GLU A 46 -5.39 5.93 -3.38
CA GLU A 46 -5.04 4.79 -2.54
C GLU A 46 -3.99 3.90 -3.21
N ILE A 47 -3.22 3.18 -2.39
CA ILE A 47 -2.16 2.27 -2.83
C ILE A 47 -2.49 0.86 -2.37
N PHE A 48 -2.15 -0.15 -3.18
CA PHE A 48 -2.27 -1.55 -2.78
C PHE A 48 -1.07 -2.35 -3.27
N GLY A 49 -0.90 -3.56 -2.73
CA GLY A 49 0.23 -4.42 -3.07
C GLY A 49 1.53 -4.07 -2.36
N GLU A 50 1.49 -3.12 -1.43
CA GLU A 50 2.66 -2.61 -0.72
C GLU A 50 3.34 -3.68 0.14
N LEU A 51 2.58 -4.62 0.71
CA LEU A 51 3.16 -5.70 1.52
C LEU A 51 3.96 -6.68 0.67
N SER A 52 3.52 -6.96 -0.56
CA SER A 52 4.30 -7.77 -1.49
C SER A 52 5.59 -7.07 -1.89
N LEU A 53 5.51 -5.75 -2.13
CA LEU A 53 6.68 -4.96 -2.50
C LEU A 53 7.71 -4.89 -1.37
N ILE A 54 7.25 -4.63 -0.13
CA ILE A 54 8.13 -4.35 1.00
C ILE A 54 8.57 -5.63 1.72
N LEU A 55 7.64 -6.57 1.94
CA LEU A 55 7.90 -7.78 2.72
C LEU A 55 8.04 -9.05 1.88
N GLY A 56 7.78 -8.98 0.57
CA GLY A 56 7.82 -10.15 -0.30
C GLY A 56 6.69 -11.14 -0.05
N GLU A 57 5.61 -10.71 0.60
CA GLU A 57 4.45 -11.57 0.86
C GLU A 57 3.66 -11.82 -0.42
N ASN A 58 3.03 -13.00 -0.52
CA ASN A 58 2.08 -13.29 -1.58
C ASN A 58 0.86 -12.37 -1.47
N ARG A 59 0.16 -12.18 -2.57
CA ARG A 59 -1.03 -11.31 -2.61
C ARG A 59 -2.09 -11.83 -1.63
N LYS A 60 -2.56 -10.96 -0.73
CA LYS A 60 -3.55 -11.31 0.29
C LYS A 60 -4.98 -11.22 -0.21
N ALA A 61 -5.19 -10.57 -1.34
CA ALA A 61 -6.50 -10.37 -1.92
C ALA A 61 -6.40 -10.31 -3.44
N SER A 62 -7.52 -10.52 -4.11
CA SER A 62 -7.67 -10.23 -5.53
C SER A 62 -8.22 -8.82 -5.68
N ILE A 63 -7.68 -8.07 -6.62
CA ILE A 63 -8.12 -6.71 -6.92
C ILE A 63 -8.55 -6.65 -8.38
N LYS A 64 -9.79 -6.24 -8.62
CA LYS A 64 -10.29 -6.10 -9.98
C LYS A 64 -10.97 -4.74 -10.18
N ALA A 65 -10.96 -4.23 -11.40
CA ALA A 65 -11.61 -2.97 -11.70
C ALA A 65 -13.13 -3.12 -11.68
N ILE A 66 -13.82 -2.19 -11.02
CA ILE A 66 -15.28 -2.08 -11.06
C ILE A 66 -15.68 -1.16 -12.20
N SER A 67 -14.94 -0.09 -12.40
CA SER A 67 -15.12 0.88 -13.49
C SER A 67 -13.81 0.99 -14.27
N PRO A 68 -13.80 1.63 -15.46
CA PRO A 68 -12.54 1.89 -16.14
C PRO A 68 -11.60 2.63 -15.19
N SER A 69 -10.39 2.12 -15.03
CA SER A 69 -9.46 2.61 -14.01
C SER A 69 -8.08 2.81 -14.60
N GLU A 70 -7.32 3.69 -13.96
CA GLU A 70 -5.95 3.98 -14.32
C GLU A 70 -5.08 3.85 -13.08
N ILE A 71 -4.00 3.09 -13.19
CA ILE A 71 -3.10 2.80 -12.08
C ILE A 71 -1.65 3.02 -12.50
N ILE A 72 -0.79 3.26 -11.51
CA ILE A 72 0.66 3.27 -11.70
C ILE A 72 1.25 2.07 -10.99
N GLU A 73 2.00 1.23 -11.73
CA GLU A 73 2.75 0.11 -11.17
C GLU A 73 4.10 0.61 -10.65
N ILE A 74 4.43 0.26 -9.43
CA ILE A 74 5.63 0.71 -8.72
C ILE A 74 6.45 -0.51 -8.34
N ASN A 75 7.66 -0.64 -8.90
CA ASN A 75 8.59 -1.67 -8.50
C ASN A 75 9.53 -1.15 -7.39
N LYS A 76 10.34 -2.04 -6.84
CA LYS A 76 11.22 -1.71 -5.73
C LYS A 76 12.24 -0.62 -6.09
N THR A 77 12.81 -0.67 -7.28
CA THR A 77 13.77 0.33 -7.74
C THR A 77 13.14 1.72 -7.84
N ALA A 78 11.93 1.80 -8.40
CA ALA A 78 11.20 3.06 -8.47
C ALA A 78 10.85 3.60 -7.08
N LEU A 79 10.44 2.73 -6.17
CA LEU A 79 10.14 3.13 -4.80
C LEU A 79 11.37 3.69 -4.10
N GLU A 80 12.50 3.00 -4.21
CA GLU A 80 13.76 3.44 -3.60
C GLU A 80 14.19 4.81 -4.12
N ALA A 81 14.07 5.04 -5.43
CA ALA A 81 14.40 6.33 -6.03
C ALA A 81 13.52 7.46 -5.49
N ILE A 82 12.23 7.20 -5.33
CA ILE A 82 11.29 8.19 -4.78
C ILE A 82 11.61 8.46 -3.31
N LEU A 83 11.91 7.43 -2.53
CA LEU A 83 12.27 7.57 -1.11
C LEU A 83 13.54 8.41 -0.95
N LEU A 84 14.54 8.21 -1.80
CA LEU A 84 15.78 8.98 -1.74
C LEU A 84 15.56 10.47 -2.00
N SER A 85 14.54 10.84 -2.76
CA SER A 85 14.22 12.23 -3.05
C SER A 85 13.27 12.86 -2.05
N SER A 86 12.75 12.08 -1.10
CA SER A 86 11.79 12.58 -0.12
C SER A 86 12.48 13.13 1.14
N ASN A 87 11.67 13.75 2.02
CA ASN A 87 12.14 14.23 3.31
C ASN A 87 12.75 13.08 4.12
N ILE A 88 13.92 13.31 4.72
CA ILE A 88 14.65 12.26 5.43
C ILE A 88 13.88 11.71 6.64
N GLU A 89 13.14 12.56 7.35
CA GLU A 89 12.33 12.10 8.48
C GLU A 89 11.22 11.15 8.01
N LEU A 90 10.57 11.48 6.90
CA LEU A 90 9.53 10.64 6.31
C LEU A 90 10.12 9.33 5.81
N HIS A 91 11.28 9.37 5.15
CA HIS A 91 11.99 8.16 4.72
C HIS A 91 12.28 7.24 5.90
N LYS A 92 12.83 7.79 6.99
CA LYS A 92 13.12 7.02 8.20
C LYS A 92 11.85 6.42 8.81
N MET A 93 10.75 7.19 8.81
CA MET A 93 9.50 6.73 9.36
C MET A 93 8.91 5.55 8.55
N ILE A 94 8.99 5.63 7.22
CA ILE A 94 8.57 4.53 6.34
C ILE A 94 9.42 3.28 6.61
N GLN A 95 10.74 3.43 6.76
CA GLN A 95 11.63 2.32 7.10
C GLN A 95 11.27 1.71 8.46
N GLN A 96 10.99 2.53 9.47
CA GLN A 96 10.59 2.03 10.79
C GLN A 96 9.26 1.27 10.75
N MET A 97 8.26 1.81 10.06
CA MET A 97 6.98 1.13 9.93
C MET A 97 7.14 -0.20 9.17
N SER A 98 7.94 -0.22 8.12
CA SER A 98 8.23 -1.45 7.37
C SER A 98 8.89 -2.50 8.26
N LYS A 99 9.84 -2.09 9.09
CA LYS A 99 10.52 -2.97 10.03
C LYS A 99 9.57 -3.55 11.06
N GLU A 100 8.68 -2.73 11.62
CA GLU A 100 7.68 -3.19 12.58
C GLU A 100 6.72 -4.19 11.92
N LEU A 101 6.29 -3.93 10.69
CA LEU A 101 5.44 -4.86 9.95
C LEU A 101 6.11 -6.20 9.68
N GLY A 102 7.43 -6.23 9.56
CA GLY A 102 8.19 -7.46 9.34
C GLY A 102 8.33 -8.33 10.59
N LYS A 103 8.00 -7.82 11.77
CA LYS A 103 8.05 -8.60 13.01
C LYS A 103 6.90 -9.59 13.07
N SER A 104 7.13 -10.75 13.68
CA SER A 104 6.09 -11.76 13.88
C SER A 104 5.11 -11.37 14.98
N SER A 105 5.53 -10.53 15.94
CA SER A 105 4.71 -10.14 17.08
C SER A 105 5.24 -8.86 17.71
N ASP A 106 4.48 -8.32 18.66
CA ASP A 106 4.85 -7.14 19.46
C ASP A 106 5.24 -5.93 18.60
N GLN A 107 4.47 -5.70 17.56
CA GLN A 107 4.65 -4.52 16.72
C GLN A 107 4.33 -3.26 17.53
N ARG A 108 5.07 -2.20 17.23
CA ARG A 108 4.86 -0.88 17.85
C ARG A 108 4.62 0.16 16.77
N LEU A 109 3.78 1.12 17.09
CA LEU A 109 3.48 2.24 16.20
C LEU A 109 4.48 3.36 16.49
N PRO A 110 5.41 3.64 15.55
CA PRO A 110 6.48 4.62 15.79
C PRO A 110 6.00 6.08 15.76
N ILE A 111 4.81 6.31 15.24
CA ILE A 111 4.25 7.65 15.09
C ILE A 111 2.72 7.56 15.16
N THR A 112 2.06 8.59 15.72
CA THR A 112 0.60 8.66 15.71
C THR A 112 0.11 9.02 14.30
N LYS A 113 -1.14 8.69 14.00
CA LYS A 113 -1.72 9.05 12.70
C LYS A 113 -1.74 10.57 12.52
N LYS A 114 -2.06 11.32 13.56
CA LYS A 114 -2.09 12.79 13.52
C LYS A 114 -0.74 13.35 13.09
N ASP A 115 0.34 12.88 13.71
CA ASP A 115 1.68 13.35 13.43
C ASP A 115 2.13 12.89 12.03
N LEU A 116 1.75 11.68 11.63
CA LEU A 116 2.07 11.19 10.28
C LEU A 116 1.38 12.01 9.20
N VAL A 117 0.11 12.38 9.40
CA VAL A 117 -0.64 13.23 8.45
C VAL A 117 0.08 14.56 8.25
N GLU A 118 0.61 15.15 9.34
CA GLU A 118 1.41 16.39 9.24
C GLU A 118 2.73 16.15 8.49
N LEU A 119 3.41 15.05 8.79
CA LEU A 119 4.70 14.73 8.18
C LEU A 119 4.59 14.49 6.66
N VAL A 120 3.49 13.93 6.19
CA VAL A 120 3.30 13.63 4.75
C VAL A 120 2.75 14.80 3.95
N LYS A 121 2.43 15.93 4.57
CA LYS A 121 1.98 17.12 3.84
C LYS A 121 3.04 17.57 2.85
N GLY A 122 2.64 17.78 1.60
CA GLY A 122 3.56 18.18 0.54
C GLY A 122 4.42 17.06 -0.03
N ALA A 123 4.31 15.85 0.48
CA ALA A 123 5.03 14.72 -0.08
C ALA A 123 4.41 14.26 -1.41
N PRO A 124 5.20 13.63 -2.31
CA PRO A 124 4.65 13.03 -3.53
C PRO A 124 3.53 12.04 -3.20
N ASP A 125 2.54 11.93 -4.09
CA ASP A 125 1.35 11.09 -3.88
C ASP A 125 1.70 9.64 -3.53
N VAL A 126 2.69 9.06 -4.21
CA VAL A 126 3.11 7.68 -3.93
C VAL A 126 3.61 7.54 -2.50
N ILE A 127 4.44 8.48 -2.04
CA ILE A 127 5.03 8.43 -0.70
C ILE A 127 3.95 8.66 0.36
N ARG A 128 3.06 9.62 0.14
CA ARG A 128 1.96 9.88 1.06
C ARG A 128 1.05 8.67 1.18
N ALA A 129 0.63 8.10 0.06
CA ALA A 129 -0.23 6.92 0.06
C ALA A 129 0.45 5.73 0.73
N LEU A 130 1.72 5.49 0.44
CA LEU A 130 2.49 4.40 1.05
C LEU A 130 2.58 4.57 2.56
N ALA A 131 2.98 5.74 3.04
CA ALA A 131 3.13 5.99 4.47
C ALA A 131 1.81 5.79 5.23
N LEU A 132 0.72 6.32 4.71
CA LEU A 132 -0.59 6.18 5.33
C LEU A 132 -1.07 4.72 5.31
N GLN A 133 -0.81 4.00 4.24
CA GLN A 133 -1.21 2.59 4.13
C GLN A 133 -0.39 1.70 5.08
N LEU A 134 0.91 1.91 5.19
CA LEU A 134 1.74 1.17 6.14
C LEU A 134 1.30 1.42 7.58
N HIS A 135 0.99 2.67 7.91
CA HIS A 135 0.48 3.02 9.23
C HIS A 135 -0.84 2.31 9.53
N HIS A 136 -1.74 2.28 8.55
CA HIS A 136 -3.02 1.59 8.68
C HIS A 136 -2.83 0.09 8.92
N ARG A 137 -1.95 -0.56 8.13
CA ARG A 137 -1.65 -1.99 8.28
C ARG A 137 -1.06 -2.29 9.65
N LEU A 138 -0.14 -1.45 10.11
CA LEU A 138 0.51 -1.62 11.41
C LEU A 138 -0.49 -1.43 12.54
N SER A 139 -1.34 -0.42 12.46
CA SER A 139 -2.41 -0.17 13.43
C SER A 139 -3.34 -1.37 13.54
N GLN A 140 -3.73 -1.97 12.43
CA GLN A 140 -4.59 -3.16 12.41
C GLN A 140 -3.92 -4.33 13.13
N ARG A 141 -2.64 -4.58 12.88
CA ARG A 141 -1.90 -5.67 13.54
C ARG A 141 -1.80 -5.46 15.04
N ILE A 142 -1.50 -4.25 15.47
CA ILE A 142 -1.41 -3.91 16.90
C ILE A 142 -2.78 -4.09 17.56
N PHE A 143 -3.85 -3.65 16.91
CA PHE A 143 -5.21 -3.80 17.43
C PHE A 143 -5.60 -5.27 17.59
N GLN A 144 -5.25 -6.12 16.62
CA GLN A 144 -5.51 -7.55 16.70
C GLN A 144 -4.76 -8.21 17.87
N TRP A 145 -3.55 -7.75 18.14
CA TRP A 145 -2.72 -8.23 19.25
C TRP A 145 -3.34 -7.98 20.61
N LYS A 146 -4.01 -6.86 20.77
CA LYS A 146 -4.60 -6.43 22.04
C LYS A 146 -5.96 -7.06 22.31
N LYS A 147 -6.50 -7.78 21.36
CA LYS A 147 -7.72 -8.55 21.55
C LYS A 147 -7.40 -9.91 22.16
#